data_5f2e9616f78453c2e383e81f13a4c478
#
_entry.id   5f2e9616f78453c2e383e81f13a4c478
#
_cell.length_a   1.000
_cell.length_b   1.000
_cell.length_c   1.000
_cell.angle_alpha   90.00
_cell.angle_beta   90.00
_cell.angle_gamma   90.00
#
_symmetry.space_group_name_H-M   'P 1'
#
loop_
_entity.id
_entity.type
_entity.pdbx_description
1 polymer ?
#
loop_
_entity_poly.entity_id
_entity_poly.type
_entity_poly.pdbx_seq_one_letter_code
_entity_poly.pdbx_strand_id
1 'polypeptide(L)'
;MATVLSPADETGRTVLAVRIGENDNQPDRLPELLDMARSLPSQEAALEAEAEVAAIRAAGLGKAVSEILTMGDDLRRAGLPLEVAGKAGGIRVFHLAGLTALDPREHGFLAETFLDIPAVAPNALPTGEQKRGWPIFGVRLSTGLDDFMAYLRRQGYSFRARRVGVDRPCDKIVAGRRHPYGDRITPTLFVAAGSDLPAAVALRRDELSACLRDTQTFQLLAAGDTAGLGPLEEAEARAALRKEKPKSIGDLARILATASLPMDWIDSGAVYEEDTMLELQSLLGISLTDARRLLGSRGRWDGTADLHRGWFVKTAGSRGMTSSDADERWQMLGNEVRRMRSRSAMFEKAYRCLKAASLKAHFPEEFGALTAARRG
;
A
#
# COMPACT_ATOMS: atom_id res chain seq x y z
N MET A 1 -28.99 16.94 0.69
CA MET A 1 -29.55 15.68 1.25
C MET A 1 -28.41 14.68 1.35
N ALA A 2 -27.92 14.45 2.55
CA ALA A 2 -26.91 13.42 2.81
C ALA A 2 -27.63 12.08 2.92
N THR A 3 -27.41 11.20 1.98
CA THR A 3 -27.89 9.82 2.08
C THR A 3 -27.09 9.13 3.17
N VAL A 4 -27.73 8.87 4.29
CA VAL A 4 -27.20 8.04 5.37
C VAL A 4 -27.00 6.64 4.80
N LEU A 5 -25.78 6.18 4.72
CA LEU A 5 -25.44 4.84 4.25
C LEU A 5 -25.62 3.87 5.41
N SER A 6 -26.45 2.89 5.21
CA SER A 6 -26.84 1.79 6.09
C SER A 6 -25.72 0.75 6.29
N PRO A 7 -25.83 -0.22 7.19
CA PRO A 7 -24.78 -0.81 7.99
C PRO A 7 -23.73 -1.66 7.24
N ALA A 8 -22.70 -2.04 7.98
CA ALA A 8 -21.53 -2.83 7.58
C ALA A 8 -21.91 -4.07 6.74
N ASP A 9 -20.99 -4.50 5.86
CA ASP A 9 -21.06 -5.83 5.27
C ASP A 9 -20.90 -6.91 6.34
N GLU A 10 -21.17 -8.16 6.00
CA GLU A 10 -21.08 -9.30 6.92
C GLU A 10 -19.70 -9.48 7.56
N THR A 11 -18.67 -8.75 7.08
CA THR A 11 -17.31 -8.74 7.62
C THR A 11 -17.02 -7.54 8.53
N GLY A 12 -17.97 -6.62 8.75
CA GLY A 12 -17.81 -5.44 9.58
C GLY A 12 -16.86 -4.37 8.99
N ARG A 13 -16.44 -4.49 7.74
CA ARG A 13 -15.48 -3.58 7.09
C ARG A 13 -16.20 -2.58 6.21
N THR A 14 -16.06 -1.31 6.52
CA THR A 14 -16.52 -0.23 5.64
C THR A 14 -15.30 0.41 4.99
N VAL A 15 -15.16 0.24 3.67
CA VAL A 15 -14.18 0.97 2.86
C VAL A 15 -14.94 2.05 2.10
N LEU A 16 -14.53 3.30 2.27
CA LEU A 16 -15.09 4.42 1.54
C LEU A 16 -14.06 4.98 0.56
N ALA A 17 -14.52 5.28 -0.64
CA ALA A 17 -13.82 6.18 -1.52
C ALA A 17 -14.28 7.60 -1.20
N VAL A 18 -13.42 8.38 -0.60
CA VAL A 18 -13.67 9.78 -0.31
C VAL A 18 -12.93 10.60 -1.35
N ARG A 19 -13.69 11.39 -2.13
CA ARG A 19 -13.12 12.39 -3.01
C ARG A 19 -13.04 13.69 -2.24
N ILE A 20 -11.84 14.20 -2.07
CA ILE A 20 -11.60 15.50 -1.45
C ILE A 20 -11.61 16.52 -2.58
N GLY A 21 -12.50 17.51 -2.50
CA GLY A 21 -12.46 18.68 -3.38
C GLY A 21 -11.24 19.56 -3.08
N GLU A 22 -10.79 20.29 -4.09
CA GLU A 22 -9.68 21.23 -3.91
C GLU A 22 -10.01 22.27 -2.83
N ASN A 23 -9.12 22.39 -1.85
CA ASN A 23 -9.09 23.54 -0.95
C ASN A 23 -7.98 24.46 -1.45
N ASP A 24 -8.35 25.52 -2.15
CA ASP A 24 -7.37 26.46 -2.76
C ASP A 24 -6.54 27.22 -1.73
N ASN A 25 -6.92 27.18 -0.46
CA ASN A 25 -6.25 27.86 0.64
C ASN A 25 -5.21 26.99 1.36
N GLN A 26 -5.00 25.75 0.94
CA GLN A 26 -4.03 24.88 1.61
C GLN A 26 -2.58 25.23 1.19
N PRO A 27 -1.66 25.36 2.15
CA PRO A 27 -0.26 25.63 1.86
C PRO A 27 0.40 24.47 1.13
N ASP A 28 1.32 24.77 0.21
CA ASP A 28 2.24 23.75 -0.35
C ASP A 28 3.23 23.30 0.74
N ARG A 29 3.16 22.05 1.14
CA ARG A 29 4.03 21.45 2.15
C ARG A 29 5.20 20.66 1.58
N LEU A 30 5.37 20.64 0.25
CA LEU A 30 6.54 19.99 -0.37
C LEU A 30 7.89 20.57 0.08
N PRO A 31 8.03 21.92 0.30
CA PRO A 31 9.26 22.47 0.88
C PRO A 31 9.59 21.89 2.25
N GLU A 32 8.59 21.72 3.14
CA GLU A 32 8.77 21.09 4.45
C GLU A 32 9.30 19.65 4.32
N LEU A 33 8.72 18.85 3.42
CA LEU A 33 9.20 17.49 3.14
C LEU A 33 10.64 17.48 2.62
N LEU A 34 11.00 18.46 1.79
CA LEU A 34 12.35 18.59 1.27
C LEU A 34 13.35 18.92 2.38
N ASP A 35 13.00 19.79 3.31
CA ASP A 35 13.83 20.13 4.47
C ASP A 35 13.98 18.92 5.40
N MET A 36 12.91 18.16 5.63
CA MET A 36 12.96 16.91 6.38
C MET A 36 13.88 15.88 5.69
N ALA A 37 13.79 15.74 4.37
CA ALA A 37 14.65 14.85 3.60
C ALA A 37 16.13 15.22 3.76
N ARG A 38 16.46 16.51 3.65
CA ARG A 38 17.83 17.04 3.79
C ARG A 38 18.40 16.89 5.19
N SER A 39 17.55 16.84 6.19
CA SER A 39 17.96 16.66 7.59
C SER A 39 18.33 15.22 7.94
N LEU A 40 18.17 14.26 7.03
CA LEU A 40 18.50 12.86 7.26
C LEU A 40 20.02 12.67 7.46
N PRO A 41 20.44 11.80 8.39
CA PRO A 41 21.84 11.62 8.71
C PRO A 41 22.64 10.93 7.60
N SER A 42 21.99 10.17 6.73
CA SER A 42 22.60 9.50 5.58
C SER A 42 22.38 10.32 4.32
N GLN A 43 23.47 10.70 3.64
CA GLN A 43 23.40 11.41 2.36
C GLN A 43 22.61 10.60 1.29
N GLU A 44 22.80 9.30 1.22
CA GLU A 44 22.05 8.42 0.32
C GLU A 44 20.55 8.47 0.63
N ALA A 45 20.19 8.38 1.91
CA ALA A 45 18.81 8.47 2.36
C ALA A 45 18.17 9.83 2.06
N ALA A 46 18.96 10.91 2.16
CA ALA A 46 18.52 12.24 1.81
C ALA A 46 18.23 12.35 0.30
N LEU A 47 19.16 11.87 -0.54
CA LEU A 47 19.02 11.89 -2.01
C LEU A 47 17.79 11.07 -2.47
N GLU A 48 17.56 9.91 -1.89
CA GLU A 48 16.36 9.11 -2.18
C GLU A 48 15.08 9.87 -1.85
N ALA A 49 15.00 10.46 -0.66
CA ALA A 49 13.82 11.22 -0.24
C ALA A 49 13.62 12.50 -1.08
N GLU A 50 14.70 13.19 -1.48
CA GLU A 50 14.64 14.31 -2.41
C GLU A 50 14.12 13.88 -3.79
N ALA A 51 14.55 12.72 -4.28
CA ALA A 51 14.06 12.16 -5.54
C ALA A 51 12.57 11.83 -5.48
N GLU A 52 12.08 11.31 -4.35
CA GLU A 52 10.64 11.10 -4.13
C GLU A 52 9.85 12.42 -4.15
N VAL A 53 10.33 13.47 -3.46
CA VAL A 53 9.70 14.81 -3.48
C VAL A 53 9.67 15.37 -4.90
N ALA A 54 10.77 15.22 -5.64
CA ALA A 54 10.83 15.65 -7.05
C ALA A 54 9.84 14.87 -7.92
N ALA A 55 9.72 13.56 -7.72
CA ALA A 55 8.76 12.72 -8.45
C ALA A 55 7.30 13.07 -8.09
N ILE A 56 7.00 13.34 -6.83
CA ILE A 56 5.68 13.83 -6.38
C ILE A 56 5.34 15.14 -7.11
N ARG A 57 6.28 16.08 -7.20
CA ARG A 57 6.10 17.35 -7.90
C ARG A 57 5.90 17.15 -9.40
N ALA A 58 6.75 16.34 -10.03
CA ALA A 58 6.67 16.05 -11.46
C ALA A 58 5.38 15.33 -11.86
N ALA A 59 4.84 14.50 -10.97
CA ALA A 59 3.56 13.81 -11.14
C ALA A 59 2.34 14.73 -10.93
N GLY A 60 2.53 15.98 -10.47
CA GLY A 60 1.44 16.88 -10.11
C GLY A 60 0.71 16.47 -8.82
N LEU A 61 1.36 15.68 -7.96
CA LEU A 61 0.78 15.16 -6.72
C LEU A 61 1.01 16.08 -5.51
N GLY A 62 1.74 17.19 -5.67
CA GLY A 62 2.16 18.05 -4.57
C GLY A 62 1.00 18.53 -3.70
N LYS A 63 -0.08 19.01 -4.33
CA LYS A 63 -1.28 19.45 -3.60
C LYS A 63 -1.93 18.29 -2.83
N ALA A 64 -2.11 17.13 -3.45
CA ALA A 64 -2.69 15.96 -2.83
C ALA A 64 -1.88 15.48 -1.61
N VAL A 65 -0.55 15.47 -1.73
CA VAL A 65 0.35 15.11 -0.64
C VAL A 65 0.26 16.14 0.48
N SER A 66 0.30 17.43 0.16
CA SER A 66 0.15 18.52 1.16
C SER A 66 -1.17 18.43 1.93
N GLU A 67 -2.27 18.11 1.27
CA GLU A 67 -3.56 17.88 1.92
C GLU A 67 -3.53 16.68 2.87
N ILE A 68 -2.92 15.56 2.46
CA ILE A 68 -2.79 14.38 3.32
C ILE A 68 -1.93 14.68 4.55
N LEU A 69 -0.84 15.44 4.39
CA LEU A 69 0.01 15.87 5.50
C LEU A 69 -0.76 16.74 6.49
N THR A 70 -1.47 17.75 6.00
CA THR A 70 -2.27 18.65 6.83
C THR A 70 -3.37 17.89 7.57
N MET A 71 -4.08 17.04 6.85
CA MET A 71 -5.11 16.19 7.43
C MET A 71 -4.56 15.23 8.48
N GLY A 72 -3.39 14.64 8.23
CA GLY A 72 -2.71 13.77 9.18
C GLY A 72 -2.34 14.49 10.47
N ASP A 73 -1.83 15.72 10.37
CA ASP A 73 -1.47 16.54 11.54
C ASP A 73 -2.71 16.99 12.33
N ASP A 74 -3.76 17.40 11.63
CA ASP A 74 -5.01 17.84 12.27
C ASP A 74 -5.68 16.68 13.01
N LEU A 75 -5.78 15.53 12.36
CA LEU A 75 -6.37 14.35 12.97
C LEU A 75 -5.53 13.83 14.12
N ARG A 76 -4.19 13.88 14.03
CA ARG A 76 -3.30 13.51 15.12
C ARG A 76 -3.52 14.42 16.34
N ARG A 77 -3.64 15.75 16.14
CA ARG A 77 -3.96 16.71 17.21
C ARG A 77 -5.33 16.46 17.84
N ALA A 78 -6.27 15.95 17.07
CA ALA A 78 -7.60 15.56 17.55
C ALA A 78 -7.64 14.18 18.21
N GLY A 79 -6.51 13.47 18.34
CA GLY A 79 -6.46 12.11 18.86
C GLY A 79 -7.01 11.03 17.92
N LEU A 80 -7.12 11.35 16.63
CA LEU A 80 -7.68 10.51 15.58
C LEU A 80 -6.62 10.21 14.52
N PRO A 81 -5.52 9.49 14.83
CA PRO A 81 -4.41 9.36 13.92
C PRO A 81 -4.83 8.70 12.59
N LEU A 82 -4.29 9.27 11.50
CA LEU A 82 -4.41 8.79 10.15
C LEU A 82 -3.09 8.14 9.74
N GLU A 83 -3.16 6.95 9.13
CA GLU A 83 -2.01 6.28 8.53
C GLU A 83 -2.18 6.18 7.01
N VAL A 84 -1.12 6.46 6.25
CA VAL A 84 -1.06 6.19 4.82
C VAL A 84 -0.76 4.70 4.62
N ALA A 85 -1.51 4.06 3.72
CA ALA A 85 -1.56 2.61 3.55
C ALA A 85 -1.35 2.17 2.09
N GLY A 86 -1.16 0.87 1.91
CA GLY A 86 -0.99 0.26 0.59
C GLY A 86 0.32 0.72 -0.09
N LYS A 87 0.31 0.88 -1.42
CA LYS A 87 1.51 1.28 -2.19
C LYS A 87 2.06 2.65 -1.77
N ALA A 88 1.19 3.59 -1.44
CA ALA A 88 1.60 4.91 -0.96
C ALA A 88 2.31 4.84 0.41
N GLY A 89 2.03 3.82 1.22
CA GLY A 89 2.74 3.56 2.47
C GLY A 89 4.21 3.17 2.28
N GLY A 90 4.62 2.84 1.06
CA GLY A 90 6.02 2.58 0.70
C GLY A 90 6.83 3.82 0.35
N ILE A 91 6.25 5.02 0.42
CA ILE A 91 6.93 6.28 0.13
C ILE A 91 7.56 6.82 1.42
N ARG A 92 8.85 7.09 1.37
CA ARG A 92 9.63 7.53 2.52
C ARG A 92 9.17 8.86 3.10
N VAL A 93 8.77 9.81 2.27
CA VAL A 93 8.29 11.11 2.75
C VAL A 93 7.08 11.02 3.67
N PHE A 94 6.22 10.01 3.51
CA PHE A 94 5.12 9.78 4.46
C PHE A 94 5.62 9.19 5.79
N HIS A 95 6.68 8.39 5.76
CA HIS A 95 7.31 7.90 6.98
C HIS A 95 7.98 9.05 7.75
N LEU A 96 8.71 9.93 7.07
CA LEU A 96 9.31 11.13 7.67
C LEU A 96 8.25 12.02 8.32
N ALA A 97 7.11 12.20 7.66
CA ALA A 97 5.97 12.94 8.20
C ALA A 97 5.20 12.20 9.33
N GLY A 98 5.61 10.99 9.69
CA GLY A 98 4.94 10.18 10.72
C GLY A 98 3.57 9.65 10.33
N LEU A 99 3.29 9.55 9.03
CA LEU A 99 2.04 9.00 8.47
C LEU A 99 2.13 7.52 8.13
N THR A 100 3.31 6.89 8.24
CA THR A 100 3.50 5.45 8.16
C THR A 100 4.35 4.98 9.32
N ALA A 101 4.07 3.79 9.84
CA ALA A 101 4.77 3.24 10.99
C ALA A 101 6.12 2.61 10.61
N LEU A 102 6.18 1.96 9.45
CA LEU A 102 7.34 1.19 8.99
C LEU A 102 8.24 2.05 8.11
N ASP A 103 9.56 2.02 8.36
CA ASP A 103 10.53 2.70 7.49
C ASP A 103 10.66 1.92 6.16
N PRO A 104 10.36 2.55 5.02
CA PRO A 104 10.49 1.92 3.71
C PRO A 104 11.88 1.35 3.42
N ARG A 105 12.94 1.99 3.89
CA ARG A 105 14.31 1.52 3.68
C ARG A 105 14.62 0.24 4.45
N GLU A 106 14.22 0.16 5.71
CA GLU A 106 14.48 -1.01 6.54
C GLU A 106 13.79 -2.26 6.00
N HIS A 107 12.70 -2.08 5.26
CA HIS A 107 11.87 -3.18 4.78
C HIS A 107 11.93 -3.38 3.26
N GLY A 108 12.78 -2.64 2.55
CA GLY A 108 12.97 -2.78 1.11
C GLY A 108 11.73 -2.44 0.29
N PHE A 109 10.96 -1.42 0.71
CA PHE A 109 9.86 -0.90 -0.10
C PHE A 109 10.45 -0.04 -1.22
N LEU A 110 9.85 -0.15 -2.42
CA LEU A 110 10.24 0.64 -3.56
C LEU A 110 9.18 1.74 -3.79
N ALA A 111 9.61 3.00 -3.75
CA ALA A 111 8.75 4.14 -4.03
C ALA A 111 8.16 4.08 -5.45
N GLU A 112 8.86 3.45 -6.38
CA GLU A 112 8.43 3.23 -7.77
C GLU A 112 7.19 2.36 -7.89
N THR A 113 6.80 1.60 -6.87
CA THR A 113 5.49 0.92 -6.86
C THR A 113 4.33 1.90 -6.91
N PHE A 114 4.54 3.14 -6.52
CA PHE A 114 3.57 4.22 -6.50
C PHE A 114 3.98 5.43 -7.37
N LEU A 115 5.23 5.87 -7.31
CA LEU A 115 5.76 7.05 -8.00
C LEU A 115 6.46 6.69 -9.31
N ASP A 116 6.40 7.61 -10.28
CA ASP A 116 7.25 7.59 -11.46
C ASP A 116 8.54 8.36 -11.15
N ILE A 117 9.55 7.66 -10.61
CA ILE A 117 10.86 8.24 -10.32
C ILE A 117 11.69 8.23 -11.62
N PRO A 118 12.14 9.38 -12.13
CA PRO A 118 12.99 9.42 -13.30
C PRO A 118 14.31 8.70 -13.04
N ALA A 119 14.65 7.77 -13.92
CA ALA A 119 15.93 7.08 -13.89
C ALA A 119 16.48 6.95 -15.30
N VAL A 120 17.80 7.00 -15.42
CA VAL A 120 18.49 6.71 -16.68
C VAL A 120 18.67 5.21 -16.77
N ALA A 121 18.13 4.61 -17.81
CA ALA A 121 18.27 3.18 -18.08
C ALA A 121 18.70 2.96 -19.53
N PRO A 122 19.53 1.93 -19.83
CA PRO A 122 20.01 1.66 -21.19
C PRO A 122 18.88 1.26 -22.15
N ASN A 123 17.82 0.68 -21.63
CA ASN A 123 16.66 0.23 -22.39
C ASN A 123 15.39 0.91 -21.83
N ALA A 124 14.89 1.93 -22.54
CA ALA A 124 13.64 2.56 -22.15
C ALA A 124 12.43 1.79 -22.71
N LEU A 125 11.40 1.64 -21.88
CA LEU A 125 10.13 1.07 -22.32
C LEU A 125 9.44 2.03 -23.31
N PRO A 126 8.94 1.55 -24.47
CA PRO A 126 8.16 2.37 -25.38
C PRO A 126 6.98 3.01 -24.67
N THR A 127 6.94 4.33 -24.64
CA THR A 127 5.82 5.09 -24.09
C THR A 127 4.72 5.19 -25.13
N GLY A 128 3.67 4.38 -24.97
CA GLY A 128 2.37 4.71 -25.58
C GLY A 128 1.74 5.88 -24.83
N GLU A 129 0.71 6.52 -25.39
CA GLU A 129 -0.09 7.51 -24.65
C GLU A 129 -0.63 6.87 -23.34
N GLN A 130 0.10 7.07 -22.26
CA GLN A 130 -0.35 6.64 -20.95
C GLN A 130 -1.40 7.64 -20.46
N LYS A 131 -2.66 7.23 -20.50
CA LYS A 131 -3.67 7.89 -19.69
C LYS A 131 -3.26 7.72 -18.23
N ARG A 132 -2.66 8.76 -17.64
CA ARG A 132 -2.34 8.79 -16.22
C ARG A 132 -3.61 8.50 -15.44
N GLY A 133 -3.64 7.38 -14.73
CA GLY A 133 -4.71 7.12 -13.78
C GLY A 133 -4.66 8.13 -12.64
N TRP A 134 -5.79 8.37 -11.99
CA TRP A 134 -5.87 9.21 -10.80
C TRP A 134 -5.06 8.58 -9.67
N PRO A 135 -4.25 9.37 -8.94
CA PRO A 135 -3.55 8.86 -7.78
C PRO A 135 -4.56 8.44 -6.71
N ILE A 136 -4.36 7.25 -6.20
CA ILE A 136 -5.20 6.67 -5.15
C ILE A 136 -4.33 6.49 -3.92
N PHE A 137 -4.63 7.25 -2.87
CA PHE A 137 -3.97 7.08 -1.58
C PHE A 137 -4.86 6.21 -0.68
N GLY A 138 -4.33 5.07 -0.26
CA GLY A 138 -4.92 4.32 0.83
C GLY A 138 -4.66 5.06 2.14
N VAL A 139 -5.70 5.28 2.93
CA VAL A 139 -5.56 5.83 4.28
C VAL A 139 -6.35 5.00 5.27
N ARG A 140 -5.83 4.88 6.47
CA ARG A 140 -6.49 4.20 7.59
C ARG A 140 -6.71 5.17 8.72
N LEU A 141 -7.85 4.99 9.36
CA LEU A 141 -8.21 5.72 10.55
C LEU A 141 -8.26 4.75 11.72
N SER A 142 -7.74 5.17 12.85
CA SER A 142 -7.89 4.43 14.12
C SER A 142 -9.30 4.54 14.71
N THR A 143 -10.13 5.43 14.16
CA THR A 143 -11.48 5.73 14.64
C THR A 143 -12.54 5.45 13.60
N GLY A 144 -13.80 5.60 14.00
CA GLY A 144 -14.94 5.42 13.12
C GLY A 144 -14.95 6.42 11.95
N LEU A 145 -15.58 5.98 10.88
CA LEU A 145 -15.74 6.78 9.67
C LEU A 145 -16.53 8.08 9.91
N ASP A 146 -17.50 8.04 10.83
CA ASP A 146 -18.36 9.19 11.14
C ASP A 146 -17.55 10.36 11.72
N ASP A 147 -16.57 10.08 12.56
CA ASP A 147 -15.64 11.09 13.11
C ASP A 147 -14.81 11.75 12.02
N PHE A 148 -14.32 10.95 11.08
CA PHE A 148 -13.58 11.45 9.91
C PHE A 148 -14.48 12.30 9.00
N MET A 149 -15.70 11.86 8.74
CA MET A 149 -16.66 12.61 7.93
C MET A 149 -17.06 13.92 8.62
N ALA A 150 -17.19 13.92 9.96
CA ALA A 150 -17.43 15.12 10.75
C ALA A 150 -16.23 16.08 10.68
N TYR A 151 -15.01 15.56 10.73
CA TYR A 151 -13.79 16.34 10.53
C TYR A 151 -13.78 17.01 9.14
N LEU A 152 -14.00 16.25 8.06
CA LEU A 152 -14.02 16.80 6.70
C LEU A 152 -15.04 17.94 6.54
N ARG A 153 -16.24 17.78 7.12
CA ARG A 153 -17.28 18.82 7.10
C ARG A 153 -16.84 20.09 7.86
N ARG A 154 -16.26 19.92 9.06
CA ARG A 154 -15.79 21.06 9.87
C ARG A 154 -14.69 21.84 9.18
N GLN A 155 -13.82 21.16 8.43
CA GLN A 155 -12.74 21.78 7.67
C GLN A 155 -13.19 22.34 6.31
N GLY A 156 -14.48 22.25 6.00
CA GLY A 156 -15.02 22.78 4.73
C GLY A 156 -14.67 21.97 3.49
N TYR A 157 -14.18 20.74 3.65
CA TYR A 157 -13.92 19.89 2.51
C TYR A 157 -15.21 19.50 1.79
N SER A 158 -15.23 19.69 0.47
CA SER A 158 -16.23 19.07 -0.37
C SER A 158 -15.82 17.63 -0.65
N PHE A 159 -16.66 16.66 -0.34
CA PHE A 159 -16.34 15.26 -0.57
C PHE A 159 -17.57 14.47 -1.03
N ARG A 160 -17.29 13.41 -1.79
CA ARG A 160 -18.29 12.39 -2.14
C ARG A 160 -17.78 11.06 -1.59
N ALA A 161 -18.54 10.50 -0.68
CA ALA A 161 -18.28 9.16 -0.16
C ALA A 161 -19.09 8.13 -0.95
N ARG A 162 -18.43 7.07 -1.39
CA ARG A 162 -19.09 5.92 -2.01
C ARG A 162 -18.58 4.65 -1.33
N ARG A 163 -19.49 3.80 -0.91
CA ARG A 163 -19.14 2.47 -0.41
C ARG A 163 -18.54 1.64 -1.54
N VAL A 164 -17.40 1.03 -1.29
CA VAL A 164 -16.72 0.13 -2.23
C VAL A 164 -16.82 -1.27 -1.62
N GLY A 165 -17.42 -2.21 -2.35
CA GLY A 165 -17.46 -3.61 -1.92
C GLY A 165 -16.04 -4.19 -1.85
N VAL A 166 -15.80 -5.03 -0.85
CA VAL A 166 -14.49 -5.62 -0.55
C VAL A 166 -13.95 -6.48 -1.69
N ASP A 167 -14.83 -7.05 -2.53
CA ASP A 167 -14.48 -8.02 -3.58
C ASP A 167 -14.09 -7.40 -4.92
N ARG A 168 -14.02 -6.07 -5.05
CA ARG A 168 -13.62 -5.43 -6.30
C ARG A 168 -12.26 -4.77 -6.16
N PRO A 169 -11.28 -5.15 -7.01
CA PRO A 169 -10.01 -4.43 -7.08
C PRO A 169 -10.29 -2.94 -7.32
N CYS A 170 -9.64 -2.08 -6.56
CA CYS A 170 -9.78 -0.63 -6.63
C CYS A 170 -9.60 -0.07 -8.05
N ASP A 171 -8.79 -0.71 -8.85
CA ASP A 171 -8.45 -0.32 -10.23
C ASP A 171 -9.65 -0.28 -11.18
N LYS A 172 -10.68 -1.09 -10.95
CA LYS A 172 -11.88 -1.14 -11.82
C LYS A 172 -12.88 -0.01 -11.56
N ILE A 173 -12.81 0.64 -10.42
CA ILE A 173 -13.77 1.70 -10.04
C ILE A 173 -13.35 3.06 -10.57
N VAL A 174 -12.04 3.27 -10.76
CA VAL A 174 -11.45 4.55 -11.19
C VAL A 174 -11.33 4.63 -12.71
N ALA A 175 -11.17 3.52 -13.41
CA ALA A 175 -10.86 3.47 -14.84
C ALA A 175 -12.01 3.88 -15.80
N GLY A 176 -13.22 4.12 -15.31
CA GLY A 176 -14.40 4.23 -16.18
C GLY A 176 -15.13 5.57 -16.24
N ARG A 177 -14.74 6.62 -15.52
CA ARG A 177 -15.52 7.88 -15.52
C ARG A 177 -14.64 9.12 -15.64
N ARG A 178 -14.88 9.91 -16.70
CA ARG A 178 -14.42 11.28 -16.81
C ARG A 178 -14.93 12.07 -15.59
N HIS A 179 -14.02 12.86 -15.01
CA HIS A 179 -14.36 13.70 -13.86
C HIS A 179 -15.33 14.80 -14.30
N PRO A 180 -16.44 15.05 -13.58
CA PRO A 180 -17.40 16.09 -13.96
C PRO A 180 -16.86 17.52 -13.88
N TYR A 181 -15.68 17.73 -13.31
CA TYR A 181 -15.07 19.04 -13.10
C TYR A 181 -13.77 19.29 -13.90
N GLY A 182 -13.58 18.58 -15.03
CA GLY A 182 -12.42 18.82 -15.92
C GLY A 182 -11.15 18.05 -15.54
N ASP A 183 -10.02 18.43 -16.17
CA ASP A 183 -8.74 17.70 -16.11
C ASP A 183 -7.95 17.90 -14.80
N ARG A 184 -8.56 18.39 -13.74
CA ARG A 184 -7.89 18.60 -12.45
C ARG A 184 -7.71 17.28 -11.71
N ILE A 185 -6.49 17.02 -11.27
CA ILE A 185 -6.15 15.86 -10.45
C ILE A 185 -6.64 16.13 -9.02
N THR A 186 -7.74 15.49 -8.64
CA THR A 186 -8.20 15.48 -7.24
C THR A 186 -7.79 14.18 -6.57
N PRO A 187 -7.20 14.23 -5.37
CA PRO A 187 -6.82 13.01 -4.66
C PRO A 187 -8.05 12.18 -4.34
N THR A 188 -7.95 10.89 -4.59
CA THR A 188 -8.95 9.93 -4.15
C THR A 188 -8.37 9.19 -2.95
N LEU A 189 -9.01 9.35 -1.79
CA LEU A 189 -8.66 8.60 -0.60
C LEU A 189 -9.53 7.35 -0.52
N PHE A 190 -8.90 6.20 -0.37
CA PHE A 190 -9.58 5.00 0.10
C PHE A 190 -9.43 4.94 1.61
N VAL A 191 -10.51 5.25 2.30
CA VAL A 191 -10.55 5.27 3.76
C VAL A 191 -11.06 3.92 4.24
N ALA A 192 -10.20 3.16 4.89
CA ALA A 192 -10.62 2.01 5.68
C ALA A 192 -10.92 2.50 7.11
N ALA A 193 -12.19 2.52 7.45
CA ALA A 193 -12.66 2.83 8.79
C ALA A 193 -13.12 1.57 9.49
N GLY A 194 -12.92 1.51 10.78
CA GLY A 194 -13.13 0.30 11.57
C GLY A 194 -11.89 -0.57 11.45
N SER A 195 -10.90 -0.27 12.26
CA SER A 195 -9.73 -1.14 12.40
C SER A 195 -10.18 -2.51 12.91
N ASP A 196 -9.52 -3.56 12.46
CA ASP A 196 -9.61 -4.87 13.07
C ASP A 196 -9.13 -4.82 14.56
N LEU A 197 -8.76 -3.64 15.04
CA LEU A 197 -8.30 -3.33 16.39
C LEU A 197 -8.96 -2.05 16.90
N PRO A 198 -9.37 -2.00 18.17
CA PRO A 198 -9.88 -0.79 18.79
C PRO A 198 -8.85 0.33 18.76
N ALA A 199 -9.33 1.57 18.77
CA ALA A 199 -8.51 2.78 18.90
C ALA A 199 -7.57 2.78 20.12
N ALA A 200 -7.90 2.01 21.16
CA ALA A 200 -7.07 1.80 22.34
C ALA A 200 -5.69 1.19 22.05
N VAL A 201 -5.48 0.61 20.84
CA VAL A 201 -4.21 0.02 20.43
C VAL A 201 -3.49 0.86 19.36
N ALA A 202 -3.72 2.14 19.32
CA ALA A 202 -2.81 3.09 18.66
C ALA A 202 -1.50 3.11 19.47
N LEU A 203 -0.66 2.10 19.25
CA LEU A 203 0.67 2.03 19.86
C LEU A 203 1.47 3.28 19.46
N ARG A 204 2.10 3.91 20.45
CA ARG A 204 3.09 4.95 20.18
C ARG A 204 4.23 4.35 19.37
N ARG A 205 5.00 5.20 18.68
CA ARG A 205 6.13 4.76 17.85
C ARG A 205 7.16 3.94 18.65
N ASP A 206 7.31 4.24 19.93
CA ASP A 206 8.20 3.56 20.87
C ASP A 206 7.70 2.15 21.22
N GLU A 207 6.39 1.99 21.35
CA GLU A 207 5.73 0.70 21.59
C GLU A 207 5.76 -0.20 20.34
N LEU A 208 5.84 0.42 19.15
CA LEU A 208 6.00 -0.30 17.89
C LEU A 208 7.31 -1.10 17.86
N SER A 209 8.43 -0.46 18.20
CA SER A 209 9.74 -1.12 18.21
C SER A 209 9.77 -2.30 19.19
N ALA A 210 9.03 -2.20 20.29
CA ALA A 210 8.85 -3.29 21.25
C ALA A 210 8.04 -4.45 20.63
N CYS A 211 6.90 -4.15 19.98
CA CYS A 211 6.07 -5.15 19.31
C CYS A 211 6.82 -5.93 18.21
N LEU A 212 7.66 -5.24 17.44
CA LEU A 212 8.42 -5.86 16.34
C LEU A 212 9.46 -6.89 16.82
N ARG A 213 9.82 -6.87 18.11
CA ARG A 213 10.80 -7.76 18.75
C ARG A 213 10.21 -8.65 19.84
N ASP A 214 8.90 -8.60 20.05
CA ASP A 214 8.23 -9.29 21.13
C ASP A 214 8.16 -10.80 20.92
N THR A 215 9.01 -11.52 21.63
CA THR A 215 9.12 -12.98 21.54
C THR A 215 7.81 -13.68 21.90
N GLN A 216 7.06 -13.19 22.90
CA GLN A 216 5.80 -13.81 23.32
C GLN A 216 4.74 -13.73 22.21
N THR A 217 4.66 -12.59 21.54
CA THR A 217 3.77 -12.42 20.38
C THR A 217 4.12 -13.38 19.25
N PHE A 218 5.41 -13.51 18.92
CA PHE A 218 5.83 -14.45 17.88
C PHE A 218 5.64 -15.92 18.27
N GLN A 219 5.78 -16.29 19.55
CA GLN A 219 5.45 -17.63 20.05
C GLN A 219 3.97 -17.94 19.91
N LEU A 220 3.08 -17.00 20.22
CA LEU A 220 1.63 -17.13 20.02
C LEU A 220 1.31 -17.39 18.56
N LEU A 221 1.91 -16.60 17.65
CA LEU A 221 1.74 -16.77 16.20
C LEU A 221 2.28 -18.12 15.70
N ALA A 222 3.46 -18.53 16.16
CA ALA A 222 4.07 -19.82 15.81
C ALA A 222 3.25 -21.02 16.30
N ALA A 223 2.52 -20.88 17.40
CA ALA A 223 1.57 -21.88 17.88
C ALA A 223 0.31 -21.97 17.01
N GLY A 224 0.07 -21.00 16.14
CA GLY A 224 -1.13 -20.90 15.31
C GLY A 224 -2.37 -20.50 16.11
N ASP A 225 -2.19 -19.83 17.24
CA ASP A 225 -3.30 -19.25 18.02
C ASP A 225 -3.75 -17.92 17.39
N THR A 226 -4.53 -18.04 16.31
CA THR A 226 -4.92 -16.93 15.44
C THR A 226 -6.37 -16.46 15.61
N ALA A 227 -7.11 -17.01 16.56
CA ALA A 227 -8.51 -16.60 16.79
C ALA A 227 -8.60 -15.11 17.11
N GLY A 228 -9.41 -14.37 16.36
CA GLY A 228 -9.57 -12.92 16.45
C GLY A 228 -8.50 -12.10 15.71
N LEU A 229 -7.56 -12.75 15.00
CA LEU A 229 -6.47 -12.07 14.29
C LEU A 229 -6.76 -11.82 12.79
N GLY A 230 -8.02 -11.90 12.38
CA GLY A 230 -8.47 -11.57 11.03
C GLY A 230 -7.80 -12.43 9.94
N PRO A 231 -6.96 -11.87 9.05
CA PRO A 231 -6.39 -12.61 7.93
C PRO A 231 -5.57 -13.86 8.31
N LEU A 232 -5.12 -13.96 9.56
CA LEU A 232 -4.37 -15.10 10.06
C LEU A 232 -5.28 -16.25 10.51
N GLU A 233 -6.59 -16.07 10.53
CA GLU A 233 -7.56 -17.12 10.86
C GLU A 233 -7.79 -18.11 9.71
N GLU A 234 -7.37 -17.75 8.49
CA GLU A 234 -7.44 -18.63 7.34
C GLU A 234 -6.61 -19.90 7.58
N ALA A 235 -7.11 -21.07 7.11
CA ALA A 235 -6.49 -22.36 7.38
C ALA A 235 -5.05 -22.42 6.84
N GLU A 236 -4.82 -21.90 5.66
CA GLU A 236 -3.54 -21.85 4.97
C GLU A 236 -2.52 -20.96 5.72
N ALA A 237 -2.96 -19.78 6.17
CA ALA A 237 -2.12 -18.88 6.96
C ALA A 237 -1.73 -19.51 8.30
N ARG A 238 -2.68 -20.17 8.97
CA ARG A 238 -2.44 -20.88 10.24
C ARG A 238 -1.48 -22.05 10.07
N ALA A 239 -1.61 -22.82 9.00
CA ALA A 239 -0.71 -23.92 8.68
C ALA A 239 0.71 -23.40 8.42
N ALA A 240 0.84 -22.31 7.64
CA ALA A 240 2.11 -21.68 7.37
C ALA A 240 2.78 -21.12 8.63
N LEU A 241 2.03 -20.47 9.54
CA LEU A 241 2.55 -19.98 10.83
C LEU A 241 3.17 -21.09 11.67
N ARG A 242 2.49 -22.25 11.77
CA ARG A 242 2.99 -23.41 12.52
C ARG A 242 4.24 -24.03 11.88
N LYS A 243 4.28 -24.06 10.54
CA LYS A 243 5.39 -24.64 9.78
C LYS A 243 6.62 -23.74 9.83
N GLU A 244 6.46 -22.45 9.54
CA GLU A 244 7.54 -21.51 9.32
C GLU A 244 8.01 -20.81 10.60
N LYS A 245 7.13 -20.72 11.61
CA LYS A 245 7.42 -20.15 12.93
C LYS A 245 8.06 -18.76 12.83
N PRO A 246 7.30 -17.74 12.39
CA PRO A 246 7.83 -16.40 12.15
C PRO A 246 8.54 -15.84 13.38
N LYS A 247 9.63 -15.09 13.14
CA LYS A 247 10.42 -14.40 14.17
C LYS A 247 10.55 -12.91 13.90
N SER A 248 10.02 -12.46 12.79
CA SER A 248 10.07 -11.07 12.36
C SER A 248 8.79 -10.67 11.64
N ILE A 249 8.57 -9.35 11.51
CA ILE A 249 7.48 -8.82 10.68
C ILE A 249 7.66 -9.23 9.20
N GLY A 250 8.90 -9.37 8.73
CA GLY A 250 9.19 -9.83 7.37
C GLY A 250 8.72 -11.26 7.13
N ASP A 251 8.95 -12.18 8.08
CA ASP A 251 8.44 -13.54 7.99
C ASP A 251 6.90 -13.55 7.96
N LEU A 252 6.28 -12.76 8.82
CA LEU A 252 4.83 -12.66 8.88
C LEU A 252 4.23 -12.07 7.60
N ALA A 253 4.87 -11.04 7.04
CA ALA A 253 4.46 -10.43 5.77
C ALA A 253 4.57 -11.43 4.61
N ARG A 254 5.65 -12.24 4.58
CA ARG A 254 5.84 -13.30 3.59
C ARG A 254 4.77 -14.39 3.72
N ILE A 255 4.49 -14.87 4.92
CA ILE A 255 3.42 -15.83 5.18
C ILE A 255 2.07 -15.30 4.66
N LEU A 256 1.72 -14.05 4.97
CA LEU A 256 0.48 -13.43 4.50
C LEU A 256 0.43 -13.23 2.98
N ALA A 257 1.58 -13.03 2.35
CA ALA A 257 1.69 -12.89 0.90
C ALA A 257 1.53 -14.25 0.19
N THR A 258 2.11 -15.31 0.76
CA THR A 258 2.15 -16.65 0.14
C THR A 258 0.96 -17.54 0.49
N ALA A 259 0.31 -17.33 1.62
CA ALA A 259 -0.79 -18.19 2.09
C ALA A 259 -1.95 -18.31 1.08
N SER A 260 -2.15 -17.32 0.22
CA SER A 260 -3.18 -17.34 -0.83
C SER A 260 -2.63 -17.67 -2.23
N LEU A 261 -1.34 -17.98 -2.35
CA LEU A 261 -0.71 -18.33 -3.62
C LEU A 261 -0.68 -19.87 -3.80
N PRO A 262 -0.83 -20.37 -5.03
CA PRO A 262 -0.58 -21.77 -5.35
C PRO A 262 0.87 -22.16 -5.04
N MET A 263 1.08 -23.42 -4.64
CA MET A 263 2.40 -23.93 -4.22
C MET A 263 3.49 -23.77 -5.30
N ASP A 264 3.15 -24.00 -6.56
CA ASP A 264 4.03 -23.86 -7.73
C ASP A 264 4.54 -22.43 -7.97
N TRP A 265 3.91 -21.46 -7.34
CA TRP A 265 4.30 -20.05 -7.40
C TRP A 265 5.31 -19.64 -6.34
N ILE A 266 5.28 -20.32 -5.21
CA ILE A 266 6.21 -20.06 -4.11
C ILE A 266 7.63 -20.47 -4.52
N ASP A 267 7.73 -21.47 -5.37
CA ASP A 267 9.01 -21.99 -5.90
C ASP A 267 9.69 -21.04 -6.91
N SER A 268 8.97 -20.07 -7.50
CA SER A 268 9.54 -19.06 -8.40
C SER A 268 10.43 -18.01 -7.70
N GLY A 269 10.38 -17.93 -6.38
CA GLY A 269 11.16 -17.00 -5.57
C GLY A 269 10.60 -15.59 -5.47
N ALA A 270 9.70 -15.18 -6.37
CA ALA A 270 9.08 -13.86 -6.35
C ALA A 270 7.82 -13.89 -5.47
N VAL A 271 7.83 -13.13 -4.39
CA VAL A 271 6.73 -13.06 -3.41
C VAL A 271 5.95 -11.76 -3.53
N TYR A 272 6.65 -10.67 -3.84
CA TYR A 272 6.12 -9.32 -3.92
C TYR A 272 6.27 -8.73 -5.33
N GLU A 273 5.47 -7.71 -5.63
CA GLU A 273 5.56 -6.96 -6.89
C GLU A 273 6.99 -6.41 -7.10
N GLU A 274 7.63 -5.97 -6.03
CA GLU A 274 9.00 -5.47 -6.02
C GLU A 274 10.03 -6.51 -6.47
N ASP A 275 9.83 -7.78 -6.11
CA ASP A 275 10.75 -8.87 -6.50
C ASP A 275 10.74 -9.02 -8.02
N THR A 276 9.56 -9.02 -8.64
CA THR A 276 9.41 -9.06 -10.10
C THR A 276 9.92 -7.78 -10.76
N MET A 277 9.75 -6.60 -10.15
CA MET A 277 10.31 -5.35 -10.68
C MET A 277 11.85 -5.39 -10.72
N LEU A 278 12.50 -5.86 -9.65
CA LEU A 278 13.94 -6.01 -9.58
C LEU A 278 14.47 -7.05 -10.58
N GLU A 279 13.76 -8.16 -10.74
CA GLU A 279 14.08 -9.16 -11.76
C GLU A 279 14.03 -8.55 -13.18
N LEU A 280 12.95 -7.83 -13.50
CA LEU A 280 12.80 -7.18 -14.80
C LEU A 280 13.86 -6.10 -15.05
N GLN A 281 14.22 -5.33 -14.02
CA GLN A 281 15.32 -4.37 -14.10
C GLN A 281 16.62 -5.08 -14.48
N SER A 282 16.96 -6.17 -13.79
CA SER A 282 18.16 -6.95 -14.06
C SER A 282 18.13 -7.61 -15.44
N LEU A 283 17.01 -8.26 -15.78
CA LEU A 283 16.84 -9.00 -17.03
C LEU A 283 16.88 -8.09 -18.25
N LEU A 284 16.19 -6.97 -18.22
CA LEU A 284 15.97 -6.10 -19.38
C LEU A 284 16.88 -4.85 -19.38
N GLY A 285 17.54 -4.52 -18.27
CA GLY A 285 18.32 -3.30 -18.12
C GLY A 285 17.45 -2.03 -18.16
N ILE A 286 16.25 -2.09 -17.59
CA ILE A 286 15.28 -1.00 -17.53
C ILE A 286 15.27 -0.32 -16.16
N SER A 287 14.61 0.83 -16.05
CA SER A 287 14.35 1.45 -14.75
C SER A 287 13.28 0.68 -13.95
N LEU A 288 13.26 0.83 -12.62
CA LEU A 288 12.18 0.29 -11.79
C LEU A 288 10.81 0.87 -12.16
N THR A 289 10.77 2.15 -12.51
CA THR A 289 9.56 2.80 -13.03
C THR A 289 9.06 2.11 -14.30
N ASP A 290 9.96 1.78 -15.25
CA ASP A 290 9.57 1.08 -16.47
C ASP A 290 9.18 -0.37 -16.20
N ALA A 291 9.84 -1.05 -15.25
CA ALA A 291 9.45 -2.37 -14.79
C ALA A 291 8.01 -2.35 -14.24
N ARG A 292 7.68 -1.38 -13.37
CA ARG A 292 6.31 -1.20 -12.86
C ARG A 292 5.31 -0.90 -13.99
N ARG A 293 5.67 -0.06 -14.96
CA ARG A 293 4.81 0.24 -16.12
C ARG A 293 4.56 -0.98 -16.97
N LEU A 294 5.60 -1.79 -17.16
CA LEU A 294 5.50 -3.06 -17.88
C LEU A 294 4.52 -4.01 -17.19
N LEU A 295 4.64 -4.20 -15.88
CA LEU A 295 3.71 -4.98 -15.07
C LEU A 295 2.28 -4.43 -15.17
N GLY A 296 2.10 -3.13 -15.03
CA GLY A 296 0.79 -2.48 -15.10
C GLY A 296 0.10 -2.63 -16.47
N SER A 297 0.85 -2.77 -17.56
CA SER A 297 0.29 -2.96 -18.89
C SER A 297 -0.36 -4.34 -19.08
N ARG A 298 0.09 -5.37 -18.36
CA ARG A 298 -0.44 -6.74 -18.45
C ARG A 298 -1.91 -6.87 -18.05
N GLY A 299 -2.43 -5.93 -17.29
CA GLY A 299 -3.85 -5.89 -16.88
C GLY A 299 -4.74 -5.03 -17.79
N ARG A 300 -4.20 -4.45 -18.86
CA ARG A 300 -4.93 -3.52 -19.75
C ARG A 300 -5.39 -4.19 -21.03
N TRP A 301 -6.58 -3.79 -21.51
CA TRP A 301 -7.20 -4.28 -22.74
C TRP A 301 -7.10 -3.25 -23.90
N ASP A 302 -6.14 -2.32 -23.81
CA ASP A 302 -6.00 -1.18 -24.75
C ASP A 302 -4.92 -1.41 -25.84
N GLY A 303 -4.47 -2.62 -26.05
CA GLY A 303 -3.41 -2.97 -27.01
C GLY A 303 -1.98 -2.69 -26.51
N THR A 304 -1.83 -1.98 -25.40
CA THR A 304 -0.50 -1.68 -24.82
C THR A 304 0.26 -2.96 -24.45
N ALA A 305 -0.47 -4.00 -24.05
CA ALA A 305 0.12 -5.30 -23.70
C ALA A 305 0.84 -5.96 -24.87
N ASP A 306 0.31 -5.87 -26.09
CA ASP A 306 0.91 -6.47 -27.28
C ASP A 306 2.15 -5.69 -27.74
N LEU A 307 2.09 -4.36 -27.68
CA LEU A 307 3.25 -3.50 -27.93
C LEU A 307 4.40 -3.83 -26.96
N HIS A 308 4.10 -3.95 -25.69
CA HIS A 308 5.09 -4.26 -24.66
C HIS A 308 5.61 -5.69 -24.77
N ARG A 309 4.79 -6.66 -25.23
CA ARG A 309 5.25 -8.03 -25.50
C ARG A 309 6.33 -8.06 -26.58
N GLY A 310 6.07 -7.43 -27.72
CA GLY A 310 7.03 -7.40 -28.83
C GLY A 310 8.35 -6.73 -28.40
N TRP A 311 8.26 -5.63 -27.66
CA TRP A 311 9.44 -4.97 -27.11
C TRP A 311 10.15 -5.84 -26.07
N PHE A 312 9.43 -6.51 -25.16
CA PHE A 312 9.98 -7.41 -24.14
C PHE A 312 10.79 -8.54 -24.76
N VAL A 313 10.17 -9.29 -25.70
CA VAL A 313 10.83 -10.43 -26.38
C VAL A 313 12.10 -9.99 -27.12
N LYS A 314 12.03 -8.85 -27.83
CA LYS A 314 13.20 -8.28 -28.53
C LYS A 314 14.31 -7.89 -27.55
N THR A 315 13.98 -7.21 -26.46
CA THR A 315 14.96 -6.72 -25.48
C THR A 315 15.58 -7.88 -24.70
N ALA A 316 14.79 -8.85 -24.25
CA ALA A 316 15.28 -10.06 -23.59
C ALA A 316 16.18 -10.88 -24.52
N GLY A 317 15.81 -11.00 -25.82
CA GLY A 317 16.62 -11.65 -26.82
C GLY A 317 17.98 -10.99 -27.04
N SER A 318 18.05 -9.66 -27.04
CA SER A 318 19.32 -8.93 -27.13
C SER A 318 20.25 -9.15 -25.92
N ARG A 319 19.72 -9.69 -24.83
CA ARG A 319 20.44 -10.01 -23.58
C ARG A 319 20.65 -11.53 -23.40
N GLY A 320 20.39 -12.33 -24.44
CA GLY A 320 20.74 -13.75 -24.48
C GLY A 320 19.60 -14.71 -24.15
N MET A 321 18.37 -14.22 -23.90
CA MET A 321 17.21 -15.09 -23.70
C MET A 321 16.70 -15.60 -25.06
N THR A 322 16.27 -16.87 -25.13
CA THR A 322 15.62 -17.36 -26.36
C THR A 322 14.24 -16.73 -26.51
N SER A 323 13.73 -16.67 -27.76
CA SER A 323 12.38 -16.12 -27.97
C SER A 323 11.30 -16.95 -27.29
N SER A 324 11.50 -18.26 -27.17
CA SER A 324 10.59 -19.17 -26.48
C SER A 324 10.54 -18.85 -24.98
N ASP A 325 11.71 -18.73 -24.33
CA ASP A 325 11.80 -18.45 -22.90
C ASP A 325 11.27 -17.05 -22.59
N ALA A 326 11.52 -16.09 -23.48
CA ALA A 326 11.00 -14.72 -23.33
C ALA A 326 9.46 -14.68 -23.43
N ASP A 327 8.88 -15.44 -24.35
CA ASP A 327 7.42 -15.55 -24.47
C ASP A 327 6.80 -16.25 -23.25
N GLU A 328 7.41 -17.32 -22.77
CA GLU A 328 6.97 -18.01 -21.56
C GLU A 328 7.03 -17.07 -20.34
N ARG A 329 8.18 -16.39 -20.15
CA ARG A 329 8.31 -15.40 -19.05
C ARG A 329 7.27 -14.28 -19.15
N TRP A 330 6.98 -13.79 -20.37
CA TRP A 330 5.93 -12.80 -20.58
C TRP A 330 4.55 -13.31 -20.15
N GLN A 331 4.21 -14.58 -20.44
CA GLN A 331 2.95 -15.16 -19.99
C GLN A 331 2.87 -15.29 -18.47
N MET A 332 3.97 -15.71 -17.83
CA MET A 332 4.07 -15.81 -16.37
C MET A 332 3.83 -14.46 -15.71
N LEU A 333 4.42 -13.37 -16.21
CA LEU A 333 4.21 -12.01 -15.71
C LEU A 333 2.71 -11.64 -15.62
N GLY A 334 1.91 -12.07 -16.60
CA GLY A 334 0.46 -11.79 -16.59
C GLY A 334 -0.30 -12.47 -15.46
N ASN A 335 0.20 -13.59 -14.99
CA ASN A 335 -0.35 -14.31 -13.86
C ASN A 335 0.13 -13.68 -12.53
N GLU A 336 1.41 -13.36 -12.44
CA GLU A 336 2.05 -12.73 -11.25
C GLU A 336 1.34 -11.43 -10.88
N VAL A 337 1.17 -10.51 -11.83
CA VAL A 337 0.53 -9.21 -11.61
C VAL A 337 -0.86 -9.30 -10.98
N ARG A 338 -1.61 -10.36 -11.30
CA ARG A 338 -2.98 -10.53 -10.76
C ARG A 338 -2.99 -10.96 -9.30
N ARG A 339 -1.94 -11.58 -8.82
CA ARG A 339 -1.88 -12.25 -7.50
C ARG A 339 -0.95 -11.57 -6.52
N MET A 340 0.18 -11.04 -7.01
CA MET A 340 1.15 -10.34 -6.16
C MET A 340 0.59 -9.05 -5.58
N ARG A 341 1.11 -8.71 -4.43
CA ARG A 341 0.85 -7.44 -3.74
C ARG A 341 2.17 -6.73 -3.50
N SER A 342 2.14 -5.41 -3.38
CA SER A 342 3.33 -4.68 -3.00
C SER A 342 3.81 -5.10 -1.60
N ARG A 343 5.09 -5.07 -1.40
CA ARG A 343 5.73 -5.38 -0.12
C ARG A 343 5.19 -4.47 0.98
N SER A 344 5.07 -3.17 0.72
CA SER A 344 4.49 -2.20 1.65
C SER A 344 3.08 -2.58 2.11
N ALA A 345 2.20 -3.05 1.20
CA ALA A 345 0.85 -3.47 1.57
C ALA A 345 0.85 -4.75 2.42
N MET A 346 1.76 -5.69 2.14
CA MET A 346 1.86 -6.92 2.93
C MET A 346 2.46 -6.69 4.31
N PHE A 347 3.48 -5.86 4.40
CA PHE A 347 4.07 -5.46 5.68
C PHE A 347 3.09 -4.67 6.55
N GLU A 348 2.31 -3.78 5.96
CA GLU A 348 1.23 -3.08 6.66
C GLU A 348 0.18 -4.07 7.21
N LYS A 349 -0.21 -5.06 6.39
CA LYS A 349 -1.12 -6.13 6.82
C LYS A 349 -0.51 -6.95 7.98
N ALA A 350 0.77 -7.31 7.86
CA ALA A 350 1.52 -8.03 8.89
C ALA A 350 1.62 -7.22 10.18
N TYR A 351 1.92 -5.93 10.07
CA TYR A 351 2.00 -5.03 11.21
C TYR A 351 0.69 -4.98 12.01
N ARG A 352 -0.45 -4.89 11.33
CA ARG A 352 -1.76 -4.91 12.00
C ARG A 352 -2.03 -6.23 12.69
N CYS A 353 -1.70 -7.34 12.03
CA CYS A 353 -1.84 -8.66 12.65
C CYS A 353 -0.93 -8.81 13.87
N LEU A 354 0.30 -8.28 13.79
CA LEU A 354 1.26 -8.30 14.89
C LEU A 354 0.78 -7.47 16.10
N LYS A 355 0.22 -6.28 15.86
CA LYS A 355 -0.40 -5.47 16.93
C LYS A 355 -1.53 -6.22 17.61
N ALA A 356 -2.42 -6.85 16.84
CA ALA A 356 -3.51 -7.66 17.38
C ALA A 356 -3.00 -8.86 18.18
N ALA A 357 -1.98 -9.54 17.66
CA ALA A 357 -1.36 -10.67 18.34
C ALA A 357 -0.66 -10.25 19.65
N SER A 358 -0.01 -9.08 19.65
CA SER A 358 0.62 -8.51 20.85
C SER A 358 -0.43 -8.19 21.91
N LEU A 359 -1.55 -7.58 21.54
CA LEU A 359 -2.65 -7.35 22.48
C LEU A 359 -3.18 -8.68 23.04
N LYS A 360 -3.37 -9.67 22.18
CA LYS A 360 -3.84 -11.00 22.59
C LYS A 360 -2.85 -11.70 23.53
N ALA A 361 -1.54 -11.56 23.28
CA ALA A 361 -0.49 -12.20 24.07
C ALA A 361 -0.34 -11.59 25.46
N HIS A 362 -0.47 -10.27 25.57
CA HIS A 362 -0.20 -9.54 26.81
C HIS A 362 -1.47 -9.13 27.58
N PHE A 363 -2.62 -9.01 26.90
CA PHE A 363 -3.89 -8.58 27.44
C PHE A 363 -5.04 -9.46 26.92
N PRO A 364 -5.04 -10.78 27.22
CA PRO A 364 -6.00 -11.73 26.65
C PRO A 364 -7.45 -11.45 27.03
N GLU A 365 -7.71 -10.94 28.23
CA GLU A 365 -9.06 -10.61 28.69
C GLU A 365 -9.64 -9.45 27.91
N GLU A 366 -8.87 -8.35 27.78
CA GLU A 366 -9.26 -7.16 27.02
C GLU A 366 -9.43 -7.52 25.54
N PHE A 367 -8.52 -8.31 24.97
CA PHE A 367 -8.65 -8.81 23.60
C PHE A 367 -9.92 -9.65 23.42
N GLY A 368 -10.23 -10.52 24.38
CA GLY A 368 -11.45 -11.31 24.38
C GLY A 368 -12.72 -10.46 24.40
N ALA A 369 -12.77 -9.46 25.29
CA ALA A 369 -13.88 -8.53 25.38
C ALA A 369 -14.10 -7.74 24.08
N LEU A 370 -13.02 -7.28 23.44
CA LEU A 370 -13.05 -6.54 22.19
C LEU A 370 -13.53 -7.39 21.00
N THR A 371 -13.10 -8.66 20.94
CA THR A 371 -13.52 -9.56 19.86
C THR A 371 -14.95 -10.06 20.05
N ALA A 372 -15.44 -10.20 21.27
CA ALA A 372 -16.83 -10.54 21.56
C ALA A 372 -17.80 -9.41 21.17
N ALA A 373 -17.45 -8.16 21.48
CA ALA A 373 -18.25 -6.97 21.13
C ALA A 373 -18.42 -6.78 19.61
N ARG A 374 -17.61 -7.44 18.78
CA ARG A 374 -17.69 -7.38 17.31
C ARG A 374 -18.58 -8.44 16.68
N ARG A 375 -18.89 -9.50 17.43
CA ARG A 375 -19.71 -10.62 16.96
C ARG A 375 -21.19 -10.46 17.30
N GLY A 376 -21.54 -9.54 18.19
CA GLY A 376 -22.89 -9.14 18.55
C GLY A 376 -23.29 -7.85 17.85
#